data_102254372d2188becf5df7dc0d96194b
#
_entry.id   102254372d2188becf5df7dc0d96194b
#
_cell.length_a   1.000
_cell.length_b   1.000
_cell.length_c   1.000
_cell.angle_alpha   90.00
_cell.angle_beta   90.00
_cell.angle_gamma   90.00
#
_symmetry.space_group_name_H-M   'P 1'
#
loop_
_entity.id
_entity.type
_entity.pdbx_description
1 polymer ?
#
loop_
_entity_poly.entity_id
_entity_poly.type
_entity_poly.pdbx_seq_one_letter_code
_entity_poly.pdbx_strand_id
1 'polypeptide(L)'
;MFMTSCVNNKEMIYLQGADTLYAKSVAINKNFQLLIQCDDQLAITISSRDKALLDQYNNNILVGSGNSPASSSQSITTSWVCYFYVYQDGTIDFPIVGKIKAAGLTPEQLSAEIQTRLQQDVKDVQVSTKIMSFKITVLGDVQSPGTQSYTGQRLTILEALGRAGDLNNSAIRTNILVLREENGKRTTYKIDLTNPQSVFSSPAYYM
;
A
#
# COMPACT_ATOMS: atom_id res chain seq x y z
N MET A 1 37.20 21.91 28.39
CA MET A 1 36.48 20.80 29.04
C MET A 1 35.68 20.09 27.96
N PHE A 2 36.21 19.04 27.36
CA PHE A 2 35.55 18.28 26.29
C PHE A 2 34.60 17.28 26.93
N MET A 3 33.30 17.54 26.79
CA MET A 3 32.26 16.55 27.15
C MET A 3 32.13 15.59 25.99
N THR A 4 32.76 14.41 26.06
CA THR A 4 32.46 13.33 25.12
C THR A 4 31.14 12.70 25.55
N SER A 5 30.06 13.03 24.82
CA SER A 5 28.80 12.31 24.92
C SER A 5 28.99 10.94 24.30
N CYS A 6 29.24 9.91 25.12
CA CYS A 6 29.21 8.54 24.69
C CYS A 6 27.77 8.11 24.47
N VAL A 7 27.33 7.98 23.24
CA VAL A 7 26.09 7.29 22.89
C VAL A 7 26.21 5.83 23.34
N ASN A 8 25.27 5.37 24.15
CA ASN A 8 25.29 3.98 24.64
C ASN A 8 25.03 3.02 23.47
N ASN A 9 26.02 2.22 23.14
CA ASN A 9 25.98 1.30 21.99
C ASN A 9 24.76 0.34 22.03
N LYS A 10 24.23 0.05 23.22
CA LYS A 10 23.03 -0.78 23.40
C LYS A 10 21.76 -0.12 22.87
N GLU A 11 21.67 1.21 22.84
CA GLU A 11 20.49 1.92 22.33
C GLU A 11 20.47 2.01 20.79
N MET A 12 21.55 1.64 20.13
CA MET A 12 21.67 1.62 18.67
C MET A 12 21.29 0.26 18.05
N ILE A 13 21.19 -0.79 18.85
CA ILE A 13 20.91 -2.14 18.34
C ILE A 13 19.41 -2.36 18.27
N TYR A 14 18.91 -2.74 17.07
CA TYR A 14 17.53 -3.13 16.85
C TYR A 14 17.23 -4.51 17.45
N LEU A 15 16.00 -4.73 17.87
CA LEU A 15 15.42 -6.04 18.20
C LEU A 15 16.30 -6.84 19.19
N GLN A 16 16.75 -6.21 20.26
CA GLN A 16 17.62 -6.84 21.25
C GLN A 16 16.91 -8.04 21.89
N GLY A 17 17.64 -9.15 22.04
CA GLY A 17 17.08 -10.40 22.58
C GLY A 17 16.21 -11.17 21.59
N ALA A 18 16.17 -10.78 20.31
CA ALA A 18 15.45 -11.54 19.29
C ALA A 18 15.97 -12.97 19.11
N ASP A 19 17.23 -13.23 19.47
CA ASP A 19 17.85 -14.55 19.54
C ASP A 19 17.11 -15.51 20.47
N THR A 20 16.48 -15.01 21.53
CA THR A 20 15.65 -15.83 22.43
C THR A 20 14.29 -16.21 21.82
N LEU A 21 13.89 -15.58 20.75
CA LEU A 21 12.63 -15.84 20.03
C LEU A 21 12.76 -16.94 18.97
N TYR A 22 13.99 -17.38 18.64
CA TYR A 22 14.25 -18.36 17.57
C TYR A 22 13.58 -19.73 17.79
N ALA A 23 13.18 -20.07 19.00
CA ALA A 23 12.58 -21.36 19.31
C ALA A 23 11.03 -21.36 19.26
N LYS A 24 10.38 -20.22 19.07
CA LYS A 24 8.92 -20.11 19.09
C LYS A 24 8.42 -19.43 17.83
N SER A 25 7.72 -20.19 16.97
CA SER A 25 6.93 -19.57 15.91
C SER A 25 5.79 -18.76 16.55
N VAL A 26 5.82 -17.45 16.37
CA VAL A 26 4.73 -16.57 16.78
C VAL A 26 3.74 -16.48 15.61
N ALA A 27 2.46 -16.72 15.89
CA ALA A 27 1.42 -16.55 14.88
C ALA A 27 1.39 -15.08 14.43
N ILE A 28 1.67 -14.86 13.16
CA ILE A 28 1.54 -13.53 12.56
C ILE A 28 0.04 -13.23 12.46
N ASN A 29 -0.41 -12.16 13.08
CA ASN A 29 -1.79 -11.71 12.94
C ASN A 29 -2.03 -11.26 11.49
N LYS A 30 -2.63 -12.15 10.68
CA LYS A 30 -2.83 -11.94 9.23
C LYS A 30 -3.99 -10.99 8.91
N ASN A 31 -4.64 -10.40 9.91
CA ASN A 31 -5.86 -9.62 9.73
C ASN A 31 -5.62 -8.17 9.26
N PHE A 32 -4.43 -7.86 8.73
CA PHE A 32 -4.26 -6.60 8.03
C PHE A 32 -4.89 -6.70 6.64
N GLN A 33 -6.07 -6.11 6.49
CA GLN A 33 -6.72 -5.90 5.20
C GLN A 33 -6.52 -4.45 4.79
N LEU A 34 -5.90 -4.26 3.64
CA LEU A 34 -5.78 -2.93 3.06
C LEU A 34 -7.16 -2.52 2.53
N LEU A 35 -7.76 -1.51 3.14
CA LEU A 35 -9.03 -0.94 2.70
C LEU A 35 -8.78 0.28 1.84
N ILE A 36 -9.55 0.40 0.77
CA ILE A 36 -9.55 1.57 -0.10
C ILE A 36 -10.10 2.76 0.68
N GLN A 37 -9.43 3.90 0.58
CA GLN A 37 -9.80 5.15 1.24
C GLN A 37 -10.15 6.23 0.20
N CYS A 38 -10.80 7.31 0.66
CA CYS A 38 -10.97 8.51 -0.15
C CYS A 38 -9.59 9.06 -0.53
N ASP A 39 -9.49 9.68 -1.70
CA ASP A 39 -8.26 10.20 -2.32
C ASP A 39 -7.24 9.13 -2.77
N ASP A 40 -7.54 7.85 -2.60
CA ASP A 40 -6.71 6.80 -3.18
C ASP A 40 -6.76 6.82 -4.72
N GLN A 41 -5.63 6.51 -5.33
CA GLN A 41 -5.54 6.24 -6.76
C GLN A 41 -5.54 4.73 -6.99
N LEU A 42 -6.48 4.26 -7.79
CA LEU A 42 -6.65 2.85 -8.12
C LEU A 42 -6.23 2.60 -9.57
N ALA A 43 -5.48 1.54 -9.79
CA ALA A 43 -5.27 0.95 -11.11
C ALA A 43 -6.20 -0.26 -11.25
N ILE A 44 -7.15 -0.17 -12.17
CA ILE A 44 -8.10 -1.25 -12.46
C ILE A 44 -7.75 -1.82 -13.83
N THR A 45 -7.39 -3.09 -13.84
CA THR A 45 -7.10 -3.84 -15.06
C THR A 45 -8.30 -4.67 -15.43
N ILE A 46 -8.76 -4.51 -16.67
CA ILE A 46 -9.85 -5.27 -17.24
C ILE A 46 -9.30 -6.11 -18.37
N SER A 47 -9.61 -7.38 -18.40
CA SER A 47 -9.21 -8.30 -19.46
C SER A 47 -10.37 -9.15 -19.91
N SER A 48 -10.49 -9.35 -21.23
CA SER A 48 -11.46 -10.23 -21.88
C SER A 48 -10.88 -10.76 -23.18
N ARG A 49 -11.47 -11.83 -23.71
CA ARG A 49 -11.19 -12.34 -25.05
C ARG A 49 -11.87 -11.49 -26.14
N ASP A 50 -12.95 -10.83 -25.81
CA ASP A 50 -13.67 -9.97 -26.73
C ASP A 50 -13.15 -8.53 -26.67
N LYS A 51 -12.26 -8.20 -27.63
CA LYS A 51 -11.66 -6.88 -27.73
C LYS A 51 -12.68 -5.78 -28.05
N ALA A 52 -13.65 -6.07 -28.93
CA ALA A 52 -14.59 -5.06 -29.39
C ALA A 52 -15.50 -4.54 -28.26
N LEU A 53 -15.88 -5.41 -27.34
CA LEU A 53 -16.62 -5.02 -26.14
C LEU A 53 -15.77 -4.20 -25.17
N LEU A 54 -14.49 -4.58 -24.98
CA LEU A 54 -13.58 -3.84 -24.12
C LEU A 54 -13.30 -2.42 -24.63
N ASP A 55 -13.22 -2.23 -25.95
CA ASP A 55 -12.96 -0.92 -26.56
C ASP A 55 -14.08 0.09 -26.25
N GLN A 56 -15.32 -0.35 -26.04
CA GLN A 56 -16.44 0.52 -25.63
C GLN A 56 -16.22 1.10 -24.22
N TYR A 57 -15.61 0.35 -23.33
CA TYR A 57 -15.28 0.81 -21.96
C TYR A 57 -14.05 1.71 -21.93
N ASN A 58 -13.22 1.68 -22.98
CA ASN A 58 -11.97 2.44 -23.06
C ASN A 58 -12.12 3.84 -23.65
N ASN A 59 -13.17 4.10 -24.44
CA ASN A 59 -13.33 5.37 -25.18
C ASN A 59 -13.44 6.63 -24.30
N ASN A 60 -13.60 6.51 -23.00
CA ASN A 60 -13.72 7.63 -22.05
C ASN A 60 -12.60 7.72 -21.01
N ILE A 61 -11.56 6.89 -21.11
CA ILE A 61 -10.50 6.89 -20.12
C ILE A 61 -9.28 7.56 -20.72
N LEU A 62 -8.83 8.65 -20.10
CA LEU A 62 -7.50 9.23 -20.34
C LEU A 62 -6.46 8.18 -19.95
N VAL A 63 -6.14 7.32 -20.89
CA VAL A 63 -5.00 6.40 -20.78
C VAL A 63 -3.76 7.27 -20.69
N GLY A 64 -3.12 7.29 -19.54
CA GLY A 64 -1.70 7.67 -19.49
C GLY A 64 -0.97 6.75 -20.46
N SER A 65 -0.71 7.28 -21.66
CA SER A 65 -0.11 6.56 -22.77
C SER A 65 1.30 6.09 -22.40
N GLY A 66 1.40 4.93 -21.81
CA GLY A 66 2.60 4.11 -21.88
C GLY A 66 2.58 3.38 -23.22
N ASN A 67 2.96 4.07 -24.28
CA ASN A 67 3.31 3.43 -25.54
C ASN A 67 4.55 2.56 -25.33
N SER A 68 4.33 1.32 -24.90
CA SER A 68 5.27 0.25 -25.25
C SER A 68 4.75 -0.39 -26.52
N PRO A 69 5.50 -0.34 -27.63
CA PRO A 69 5.18 -1.16 -28.79
C PRO A 69 5.36 -2.61 -28.36
N ALA A 70 4.26 -3.27 -28.04
CA ALA A 70 4.25 -4.70 -27.78
C ALA A 70 4.75 -5.40 -29.04
N SER A 71 5.92 -6.00 -28.92
CA SER A 71 6.43 -7.02 -29.83
C SER A 71 5.33 -8.05 -30.09
N SER A 72 5.19 -8.36 -31.36
CA SER A 72 4.34 -9.35 -31.99
C SER A 72 4.41 -10.72 -31.30
N SER A 73 3.58 -10.91 -30.30
CA SER A 73 3.18 -12.23 -29.82
C SER A 73 1.66 -12.22 -29.79
N GLN A 74 1.05 -13.17 -30.47
CA GLN A 74 -0.39 -13.37 -30.49
C GLN A 74 -0.89 -13.71 -29.09
N SER A 75 -1.08 -12.71 -28.22
CA SER A 75 -1.80 -12.91 -26.97
C SER A 75 -3.29 -12.84 -27.25
N ILE A 76 -3.95 -13.96 -26.99
CA ILE A 76 -5.39 -14.17 -27.19
C ILE A 76 -6.22 -13.27 -26.25
N THR A 77 -5.60 -12.60 -25.31
CA THR A 77 -6.26 -11.79 -24.28
C THR A 77 -5.84 -10.33 -24.39
N THR A 78 -6.80 -9.44 -24.49
CA THR A 78 -6.57 -7.98 -24.43
C THR A 78 -6.80 -7.52 -23.00
N SER A 79 -5.87 -6.77 -22.45
CA SER A 79 -6.00 -6.17 -21.10
C SER A 79 -5.80 -4.66 -21.17
N TRP A 80 -6.62 -3.94 -20.42
CA TRP A 80 -6.59 -2.48 -20.29
C TRP A 80 -6.37 -2.13 -18.83
N VAL A 81 -5.53 -1.13 -18.57
CA VAL A 81 -5.29 -0.58 -17.24
C VAL A 81 -5.84 0.83 -17.20
N CYS A 82 -6.76 1.05 -16.28
CA CYS A 82 -7.43 2.32 -16.09
C CYS A 82 -7.11 2.86 -14.70
N TYR A 83 -6.89 4.16 -14.60
CA TYR A 83 -6.59 4.82 -13.33
C TYR A 83 -7.81 5.62 -12.87
N PHE A 84 -8.24 5.38 -11.63
CA PHE A 84 -9.36 6.04 -11.00
C PHE A 84 -8.94 6.69 -9.70
N TYR A 85 -9.54 7.84 -9.38
CA TYR A 85 -9.46 8.44 -8.05
C TYR A 85 -10.71 8.12 -7.27
N VAL A 86 -10.56 7.78 -6.01
CA VAL A 86 -11.69 7.60 -5.09
C VAL A 86 -12.09 8.98 -4.59
N TYR A 87 -13.31 9.39 -4.92
CA TYR A 87 -13.84 10.70 -4.51
C TYR A 87 -14.11 10.77 -3.01
N GLN A 88 -14.34 11.98 -2.50
CA GLN A 88 -14.64 12.23 -1.08
C GLN A 88 -15.93 11.54 -0.62
N ASP A 89 -16.88 11.27 -1.54
CA ASP A 89 -18.07 10.47 -1.25
C ASP A 89 -17.79 8.94 -1.18
N GLY A 90 -16.53 8.57 -1.39
CA GLY A 90 -16.04 7.19 -1.38
C GLY A 90 -16.38 6.39 -2.62
N THR A 91 -16.76 7.05 -3.72
CA THR A 91 -17.07 6.38 -4.99
C THR A 91 -15.99 6.58 -6.03
N ILE A 92 -15.95 5.71 -7.03
CA ILE A 92 -15.25 5.91 -8.30
C ILE A 92 -16.29 6.08 -9.40
N ASP A 93 -15.97 6.87 -10.42
CA ASP A 93 -16.82 7.02 -11.62
C ASP A 93 -16.31 6.08 -12.71
N PHE A 94 -17.03 4.96 -12.89
CA PHE A 94 -16.63 3.92 -13.81
C PHE A 94 -17.42 4.07 -15.13
N PRO A 95 -16.75 4.13 -16.29
CA PRO A 95 -17.41 4.31 -17.58
C PRO A 95 -18.53 3.29 -17.80
N ILE A 96 -19.65 3.74 -18.35
CA ILE A 96 -20.85 2.95 -18.68
C ILE A 96 -21.57 2.41 -17.44
N VAL A 97 -20.84 1.91 -16.43
CA VAL A 97 -21.41 1.33 -15.19
C VAL A 97 -21.85 2.43 -14.21
N GLY A 98 -21.26 3.63 -14.31
CA GLY A 98 -21.55 4.75 -13.41
C GLY A 98 -20.79 4.68 -12.09
N LYS A 99 -21.34 5.32 -11.07
CA LYS A 99 -20.72 5.41 -9.75
C LYS A 99 -20.72 4.09 -9.01
N ILE A 100 -19.54 3.67 -8.51
CA ILE A 100 -19.34 2.46 -7.73
C ILE A 100 -18.73 2.84 -6.38
N LYS A 101 -19.30 2.34 -5.29
CA LYS A 101 -18.73 2.50 -3.95
C LYS A 101 -17.41 1.73 -3.86
N ALA A 102 -16.33 2.42 -3.54
CA ALA A 102 -14.99 1.85 -3.44
C ALA A 102 -14.43 1.95 -2.01
N ALA A 103 -14.63 3.08 -1.34
CA ALA A 103 -14.11 3.29 0.00
C ALA A 103 -14.70 2.30 1.01
N GLY A 104 -13.82 1.72 1.83
CA GLY A 104 -14.15 0.69 2.83
C GLY A 104 -14.15 -0.74 2.28
N LEU A 105 -13.96 -0.93 0.98
CA LEU A 105 -13.79 -2.25 0.36
C LEU A 105 -12.31 -2.60 0.25
N THR A 106 -12.00 -3.90 0.19
CA THR A 106 -10.68 -4.33 -0.25
C THR A 106 -10.58 -4.27 -1.79
N PRO A 107 -9.37 -4.20 -2.37
CA PRO A 107 -9.19 -4.25 -3.82
C PRO A 107 -9.87 -5.46 -4.48
N GLU A 108 -9.85 -6.61 -3.80
CA GLU A 108 -10.47 -7.84 -4.27
C GLU A 108 -12.00 -7.74 -4.28
N GLN A 109 -12.60 -7.15 -3.23
CA GLN A 109 -14.05 -6.92 -3.15
C GLN A 109 -14.51 -5.95 -4.24
N LEU A 110 -13.76 -4.86 -4.45
CA LEU A 110 -14.06 -3.91 -5.52
C LEU A 110 -13.95 -4.58 -6.90
N SER A 111 -12.93 -5.40 -7.11
CA SER A 111 -12.77 -6.16 -8.37
C SER A 111 -13.97 -7.06 -8.65
N ALA A 112 -14.44 -7.79 -7.63
CA ALA A 112 -15.60 -8.68 -7.74
C ALA A 112 -16.89 -7.90 -8.04
N GLU A 113 -17.09 -6.75 -7.40
CA GLU A 113 -18.25 -5.87 -7.65
C GLU A 113 -18.25 -5.33 -9.08
N ILE A 114 -17.10 -4.84 -9.56
CA ILE A 114 -16.99 -4.36 -10.96
C ILE A 114 -17.20 -5.51 -11.92
N GLN A 115 -16.58 -6.66 -11.67
CA GLN A 115 -16.71 -7.84 -12.52
C GLN A 115 -18.17 -8.29 -12.65
N THR A 116 -18.92 -8.31 -11.56
CA THR A 116 -20.34 -8.70 -11.54
C THR A 116 -21.17 -7.78 -12.42
N ARG A 117 -20.89 -6.48 -12.39
CA ARG A 117 -21.61 -5.49 -13.21
C ARG A 117 -21.25 -5.62 -14.69
N LEU A 118 -19.97 -5.82 -15.00
CA LEU A 118 -19.49 -5.96 -16.38
C LEU A 118 -19.90 -7.29 -17.01
N GLN A 119 -20.12 -8.35 -16.24
CA GLN A 119 -20.56 -9.65 -16.74
C GLN A 119 -21.95 -9.64 -17.39
N GLN A 120 -22.74 -8.58 -17.17
CA GLN A 120 -24.01 -8.38 -17.86
C GLN A 120 -23.80 -8.17 -19.37
N ASP A 121 -22.69 -7.52 -19.75
CA ASP A 121 -22.37 -7.18 -21.13
C ASP A 121 -21.24 -8.05 -21.69
N VAL A 122 -20.25 -8.43 -20.84
CA VAL A 122 -19.06 -9.17 -21.24
C VAL A 122 -18.90 -10.44 -20.38
N LYS A 123 -19.22 -11.61 -20.96
CA LYS A 123 -19.33 -12.88 -20.22
C LYS A 123 -18.01 -13.36 -19.61
N ASP A 124 -16.86 -13.11 -20.23
CA ASP A 124 -15.54 -13.62 -19.86
C ASP A 124 -14.63 -12.55 -19.26
N VAL A 125 -15.21 -11.43 -18.77
CA VAL A 125 -14.45 -10.33 -18.18
C VAL A 125 -13.79 -10.74 -16.88
N GLN A 126 -12.52 -10.36 -16.74
CA GLN A 126 -11.75 -10.46 -15.51
C GLN A 126 -11.31 -9.06 -15.08
N VAL A 127 -11.45 -8.76 -13.81
CA VAL A 127 -11.11 -7.46 -13.23
C VAL A 127 -10.11 -7.66 -12.11
N SER A 128 -9.08 -6.81 -12.08
CA SER A 128 -8.10 -6.76 -11.00
C SER A 128 -7.86 -5.31 -10.60
N THR A 129 -7.98 -5.02 -9.32
CA THR A 129 -7.78 -3.69 -8.75
C THR A 129 -6.51 -3.65 -7.90
N LYS A 130 -5.73 -2.57 -8.02
CA LYS A 130 -4.55 -2.29 -7.21
C LYS A 130 -4.59 -0.85 -6.72
N ILE A 131 -4.24 -0.62 -5.46
CA ILE A 131 -4.02 0.73 -4.93
C ILE A 131 -2.63 1.19 -5.36
N MET A 132 -2.56 2.37 -5.99
CA MET A 132 -1.31 2.93 -6.53
C MET A 132 -0.71 4.03 -5.66
N SER A 133 -1.51 4.68 -4.83
CA SER A 133 -1.13 5.86 -4.07
C SER A 133 -0.68 5.56 -2.65
N PHE A 134 0.04 4.46 -2.45
CA PHE A 134 0.58 4.19 -1.12
C PHE A 134 1.79 5.09 -0.86
N LYS A 135 1.63 6.05 0.04
CA LYS A 135 2.68 7.01 0.43
C LYS A 135 2.85 6.99 1.94
N ILE A 136 4.08 6.98 2.37
CA ILE A 136 4.45 7.20 3.77
C ILE A 136 5.37 8.41 3.85
N THR A 137 5.28 9.17 4.94
CA THR A 137 6.21 10.25 5.21
C THR A 137 7.04 9.91 6.43
N VAL A 138 8.34 9.81 6.24
CA VAL A 138 9.31 9.56 7.31
C VAL A 138 10.00 10.87 7.65
N LEU A 139 9.91 11.28 8.91
CA LEU A 139 10.48 12.52 9.41
C LEU A 139 11.35 12.26 10.64
N GLY A 140 12.28 13.14 10.91
CA GLY A 140 13.16 13.10 12.07
C GLY A 140 14.57 12.71 11.70
N ASP A 141 15.26 12.05 12.63
CA ASP A 141 16.69 11.74 12.53
C ASP A 141 16.94 10.45 11.75
N VAL A 142 16.65 10.50 10.44
CA VAL A 142 16.90 9.45 9.44
C VAL A 142 17.81 10.00 8.35
N GLN A 143 18.44 9.12 7.59
CA GLN A 143 19.39 9.54 6.55
C GLN A 143 18.73 10.32 5.41
N SER A 144 17.51 9.95 5.02
CA SER A 144 16.75 10.55 3.92
C SER A 144 15.30 10.80 4.32
N PRO A 145 15.03 11.87 5.10
CA PRO A 145 13.66 12.20 5.48
C PRO A 145 12.84 12.65 4.25
N GLY A 146 11.56 12.35 4.26
CA GLY A 146 10.65 12.75 3.18
C GLY A 146 9.52 11.76 2.95
N THR A 147 8.75 12.05 1.89
CA THR A 147 7.66 11.18 1.46
C THR A 147 8.18 10.11 0.51
N GLN A 148 7.94 8.86 0.86
CA GLN A 148 8.31 7.68 0.09
C GLN A 148 7.06 7.04 -0.52
N SER A 149 7.11 6.76 -1.83
CA SER A 149 6.06 6.00 -2.52
C SER A 149 6.35 4.50 -2.45
N TYR A 150 5.33 3.71 -2.27
CA TYR A 150 5.43 2.25 -2.19
C TYR A 150 4.41 1.58 -3.10
N THR A 151 4.81 0.55 -3.81
CA THR A 151 3.98 -0.19 -4.78
C THR A 151 3.54 -1.57 -4.30
N GLY A 152 3.78 -1.91 -3.04
CA GLY A 152 3.37 -3.18 -2.44
C GLY A 152 2.01 -3.09 -1.73
N GLN A 153 1.46 -4.26 -1.38
CA GLN A 153 0.21 -4.35 -0.60
C GLN A 153 0.44 -4.19 0.92
N ARG A 154 1.67 -4.30 1.36
CA ARG A 154 2.05 -4.20 2.78
C ARG A 154 3.40 -3.53 2.89
N LEU A 155 3.51 -2.65 3.84
CA LEU A 155 4.76 -2.02 4.25
C LEU A 155 4.90 -2.16 5.76
N THR A 156 6.02 -2.69 6.21
CA THR A 156 6.34 -2.72 7.64
C THR A 156 7.06 -1.45 8.07
N ILE A 157 7.01 -1.12 9.36
CA ILE A 157 7.77 0.01 9.91
C ILE A 157 9.27 -0.11 9.64
N LEU A 158 9.81 -1.34 9.67
CA LEU A 158 11.24 -1.59 9.40
C LEU A 158 11.58 -1.32 7.93
N GLU A 159 10.71 -1.73 7.00
CA GLU A 159 10.88 -1.41 5.57
C GLU A 159 10.76 0.09 5.30
N ALA A 160 9.86 0.77 6.01
CA ALA A 160 9.70 2.23 5.92
C ALA A 160 10.98 2.96 6.33
N LEU A 161 11.58 2.56 7.44
CA LEU A 161 12.85 3.11 7.92
C LEU A 161 14.01 2.75 6.98
N GLY A 162 14.08 1.50 6.51
CA GLY A 162 15.09 1.08 5.53
C GLY A 162 15.03 1.88 4.24
N ARG A 163 13.83 2.27 3.76
CA ARG A 163 13.66 3.16 2.60
C ARG A 163 14.13 4.59 2.86
N ALA A 164 13.99 5.07 4.08
CA ALA A 164 14.51 6.35 4.53
C ALA A 164 16.04 6.34 4.78
N GLY A 165 16.72 5.23 4.48
CA GLY A 165 18.17 5.06 4.68
C GLY A 165 18.57 4.76 6.11
N ASP A 166 17.62 4.30 6.93
CA ASP A 166 17.75 3.99 8.35
C ASP A 166 17.83 5.23 9.26
N LEU A 167 17.76 4.97 10.56
CA LEU A 167 17.96 5.95 11.63
C LEU A 167 19.45 6.29 11.80
N ASN A 168 19.75 7.57 11.95
CA ASN A 168 21.10 8.01 12.26
C ASN A 168 21.55 7.52 13.64
N ASN A 169 22.85 7.61 13.93
CA ASN A 169 23.41 7.19 15.21
C ASN A 169 22.89 7.99 16.40
N SER A 170 22.44 9.22 16.18
CA SER A 170 21.85 10.12 17.18
C SER A 170 20.36 9.89 17.42
N ALA A 171 19.70 9.08 16.59
CA ALA A 171 18.25 8.88 16.65
C ALA A 171 17.85 8.04 17.89
N ILE A 172 16.71 8.41 18.48
CA ILE A 172 16.14 7.73 19.66
C ILE A 172 15.27 6.55 19.18
N ARG A 173 15.85 5.34 19.13
CA ARG A 173 15.18 4.13 18.66
C ARG A 173 14.07 3.62 19.58
N THR A 174 14.08 4.04 20.83
CA THR A 174 13.06 3.66 21.83
C THR A 174 11.79 4.50 21.75
N ASN A 175 11.75 5.51 20.89
CA ASN A 175 10.64 6.45 20.81
C ASN A 175 10.29 6.81 19.36
N ILE A 176 9.92 5.81 18.58
CA ILE A 176 9.39 6.03 17.23
C ILE A 176 7.88 6.23 17.31
N LEU A 177 7.41 7.32 16.73
CA LEU A 177 5.99 7.64 16.66
C LEU A 177 5.46 7.33 15.26
N VAL A 178 4.41 6.53 15.18
CA VAL A 178 3.66 6.27 13.96
C VAL A 178 2.31 6.95 14.06
N LEU A 179 2.06 7.87 13.16
CA LEU A 179 0.78 8.56 13.02
C LEU A 179 0.00 7.90 11.88
N ARG A 180 -1.20 7.41 12.18
CA ARG A 180 -2.09 6.77 11.21
C ARG A 180 -3.44 7.47 11.19
N GLU A 181 -3.95 7.71 10.00
CA GLU A 181 -5.30 8.21 9.77
C GLU A 181 -6.14 7.12 9.14
N GLU A 182 -7.19 6.70 9.84
CA GLU A 182 -8.12 5.67 9.37
C GLU A 182 -9.55 6.08 9.73
N ASN A 183 -10.47 5.98 8.79
CA ASN A 183 -11.90 6.28 9.00
C ASN A 183 -12.14 7.67 9.64
N GLY A 184 -11.38 8.69 9.22
CA GLY A 184 -11.46 10.06 9.76
C GLY A 184 -10.95 10.21 11.19
N LYS A 185 -10.27 9.22 11.74
CA LYS A 185 -9.64 9.26 13.05
C LYS A 185 -8.13 9.20 12.91
N ARG A 186 -7.44 10.01 13.73
CA ARG A 186 -5.98 10.02 13.81
C ARG A 186 -5.55 9.30 15.08
N THR A 187 -4.72 8.27 14.92
CA THR A 187 -4.19 7.47 16.02
C THR A 187 -2.67 7.52 16.00
N THR A 188 -2.06 7.72 17.18
CA THR A 188 -0.61 7.73 17.34
C THR A 188 -0.19 6.48 18.09
N TYR A 189 0.79 5.76 17.54
CA TYR A 189 1.41 4.60 18.16
C TYR A 189 2.85 4.93 18.49
N LYS A 190 3.29 4.51 19.68
CA LYS A 190 4.68 4.58 20.10
C LYS A 190 5.31 3.20 19.98
N ILE A 191 6.46 3.11 19.31
CA ILE A 191 7.19 1.85 19.08
C ILE A 191 8.62 2.01 19.57
N ASP A 192 9.07 1.03 20.32
CA ASP A 192 10.46 0.85 20.70
C ASP A 192 11.10 -0.17 19.75
N LEU A 193 11.98 0.28 18.88
CA LEU A 193 12.65 -0.57 17.89
C LEU A 193 13.75 -1.45 18.50
N THR A 194 14.19 -1.18 19.72
CA THR A 194 15.16 -2.02 20.41
C THR A 194 14.51 -3.27 20.98
N ASN A 195 13.19 -3.25 21.19
CA ASN A 195 12.44 -4.35 21.79
C ASN A 195 11.59 -5.08 20.76
N PRO A 196 11.89 -6.36 20.44
CA PRO A 196 11.14 -7.15 19.45
C PRO A 196 9.64 -7.24 19.75
N GLN A 197 9.27 -7.39 21.03
CA GLN A 197 7.88 -7.46 21.44
C GLN A 197 7.12 -6.16 21.12
N SER A 198 7.75 -5.01 21.37
CA SER A 198 7.17 -3.70 21.04
C SER A 198 6.92 -3.56 19.53
N VAL A 199 7.84 -4.05 18.71
CA VAL A 199 7.74 -3.98 17.24
C VAL A 199 6.67 -4.92 16.71
N PHE A 200 6.76 -6.22 17.00
CA PHE A 200 5.94 -7.23 16.35
C PHE A 200 4.51 -7.31 16.89
N SER A 201 4.25 -6.87 18.12
CA SER A 201 2.88 -6.81 18.67
C SER A 201 2.18 -5.48 18.40
N SER A 202 2.89 -4.49 17.85
CA SER A 202 2.29 -3.19 17.58
C SER A 202 1.22 -3.29 16.47
N PRO A 203 0.04 -2.69 16.66
CA PRO A 203 -0.93 -2.54 15.57
C PRO A 203 -0.38 -1.73 14.38
N ALA A 204 0.64 -0.91 14.63
CA ALA A 204 1.31 -0.10 13.61
C ALA A 204 2.57 -0.78 13.02
N TYR A 205 2.75 -2.08 13.23
CA TYR A 205 3.82 -2.82 12.57
C TYR A 205 3.67 -2.83 11.04
N TYR A 206 2.44 -3.01 10.57
CA TYR A 206 2.07 -2.79 9.16
C TYR A 206 1.49 -1.39 9.00
N MET A 207 1.94 -0.71 7.96
CA MET A 207 1.57 0.66 7.63
C MET A 207 0.51 0.69 6.54
#